data_27eff92e86347755d108f904fabcb6dc
#
_entry.id   27eff92e86347755d108f904fabcb6dc
#
_cell.length_a   1.000
_cell.length_b   1.000
_cell.length_c   1.000
_cell.angle_alpha   90.00
_cell.angle_beta   90.00
_cell.angle_gamma   90.00
#
_symmetry.space_group_name_H-M   'P 1'
#
loop_
_entity.id
_entity.type
_entity.pdbx_description
1 polymer ?
#
loop_
_entity_poly.entity_id
_entity_poly.type
_entity_poly.pdbx_seq_one_letter_code
_entity_poly.pdbx_strand_id
1 'polypeptide(L)'
;MHYTTAAEAVKLIRSNDSVYIQGSTSIPETLVAAMAERGGELEHVTVYSAFAVGAFDAPYCRPEYKESFLVNSLFVANNIRRWLADGYGQTIPAFLGEIPALFRDGTLPLDVALINVSPPDAEGYCSFGVSADLAVSAVECAKTIIAQVNKAMPYSYGDAVIHTSRLAAAVEVDSPLVEVPTAVPSETERKIGSYIAELIPDGATLQIGVGGIPNAVLAALGGHRHLGLHTEAMTDGVLPLLESGVIDNSQKKVLPGKNLASLALGSKRLYEYMDYNEDLIMKDVAWTNDPFRIRQNPKVMAINSAVEVDLTGQVCADSVGMRIISGVGGQHDFMYGGALSEGGKTFIAIPSTTPKGESKIRALLSPGAGVVTTRHMVQHVVTEYGVAHLRGRNLAERARALIAVAHPSVREELERAAAGRFGYSFLRLKA
;
A
#
# COMPACT_ATOMS: atom_id res chain seq x y z
N MET A 1 12.42 14.35 27.86
CA MET A 1 11.92 12.97 27.67
C MET A 1 12.71 12.04 28.58
N HIS A 2 12.06 11.08 29.25
CA HIS A 2 12.72 10.10 30.11
C HIS A 2 12.64 8.72 29.46
N TYR A 3 13.78 8.08 29.22
CA TYR A 3 13.85 6.75 28.65
C TYR A 3 13.68 5.68 29.73
N THR A 4 12.99 4.60 29.36
CA THR A 4 12.79 3.42 30.21
C THR A 4 13.08 2.13 29.43
N THR A 5 12.95 0.97 30.06
CA THR A 5 13.05 -0.31 29.35
C THR A 5 11.74 -0.66 28.64
N ALA A 6 11.79 -1.50 27.60
CA ALA A 6 10.59 -1.95 26.91
C ALA A 6 9.63 -2.67 27.87
N ALA A 7 10.15 -3.52 28.75
CA ALA A 7 9.36 -4.22 29.76
C ALA A 7 8.61 -3.27 30.72
N GLU A 8 9.22 -2.15 31.10
CA GLU A 8 8.53 -1.14 31.92
C GLU A 8 7.52 -0.33 31.09
N ALA A 9 7.88 0.07 29.87
CA ALA A 9 7.01 0.86 29.00
C ALA A 9 5.69 0.13 28.71
N VAL A 10 5.74 -1.16 28.36
CA VAL A 10 4.55 -1.95 28.02
C VAL A 10 3.65 -2.30 29.20
N LYS A 11 4.07 -2.01 30.47
CA LYS A 11 3.19 -2.12 31.64
C LYS A 11 2.02 -1.14 31.61
N LEU A 12 2.10 -0.11 30.76
CA LEU A 12 1.00 0.82 30.51
C LEU A 12 -0.16 0.17 29.74
N ILE A 13 0.07 -0.96 29.08
CA ILE A 13 -0.98 -1.75 28.40
C ILE A 13 -1.70 -2.61 29.42
N ARG A 14 -3.04 -2.57 29.39
CA ARG A 14 -3.92 -3.28 30.32
C ARG A 14 -4.81 -4.27 29.57
N SER A 15 -5.35 -5.25 30.28
CA SER A 15 -6.40 -6.13 29.74
C SER A 15 -7.58 -5.30 29.23
N ASN A 16 -8.15 -5.71 28.11
CA ASN A 16 -9.23 -5.05 27.35
C ASN A 16 -8.83 -3.73 26.65
N ASP A 17 -7.57 -3.33 26.65
CA ASP A 17 -7.12 -2.19 25.85
C ASP A 17 -7.14 -2.53 24.36
N SER A 18 -7.31 -1.50 23.54
CA SER A 18 -7.07 -1.53 22.11
C SER A 18 -5.70 -0.92 21.79
N VAL A 19 -4.87 -1.67 21.07
CA VAL A 19 -3.48 -1.32 20.80
C VAL A 19 -3.25 -1.21 19.29
N TYR A 20 -2.86 -0.03 18.81
CA TYR A 20 -2.33 0.13 17.47
C TYR A 20 -0.83 -0.15 17.45
N ILE A 21 -0.38 -0.92 16.47
CA ILE A 21 1.04 -1.17 16.19
C ILE A 21 1.38 -0.53 14.85
N GLN A 22 2.33 0.40 14.85
CA GLN A 22 2.82 1.02 13.61
C GLN A 22 3.36 -0.05 12.66
N GLY A 23 3.01 0.08 11.38
CA GLY A 23 3.30 -0.90 10.34
C GLY A 23 4.49 -0.56 9.46
N SER A 24 4.44 -1.07 8.22
CA SER A 24 5.46 -0.88 7.20
C SER A 24 6.83 -1.40 7.66
N THR A 25 7.91 -0.69 7.39
CA THR A 25 9.27 -0.94 7.90
C THR A 25 9.55 -0.25 9.23
N SER A 26 8.52 0.34 9.86
CA SER A 26 8.58 1.09 11.12
C SER A 26 8.06 0.34 12.34
N ILE A 27 7.92 -0.97 12.27
CA ILE A 27 7.41 -1.76 13.40
C ILE A 27 8.29 -1.52 14.63
N PRO A 28 7.71 -1.15 15.79
CA PRO A 28 8.46 -1.01 17.05
C PRO A 28 8.72 -2.39 17.66
N GLU A 29 9.59 -3.19 17.03
CA GLU A 29 9.77 -4.63 17.32
C GLU A 29 10.11 -4.89 18.78
N THR A 30 10.94 -4.03 19.42
CA THR A 30 11.33 -4.17 20.83
C THR A 30 10.12 -4.02 21.76
N LEU A 31 9.22 -3.06 21.47
CA LEU A 31 7.98 -2.87 22.24
C LEU A 31 7.00 -4.01 22.03
N VAL A 32 6.87 -4.47 20.78
CA VAL A 32 5.93 -5.54 20.42
C VAL A 32 6.38 -6.87 21.03
N ALA A 33 7.68 -7.17 21.04
CA ALA A 33 8.22 -8.34 21.72
C ALA A 33 7.91 -8.32 23.22
N ALA A 34 8.19 -7.19 23.89
CA ALA A 34 7.91 -7.02 25.31
C ALA A 34 6.40 -7.08 25.65
N MET A 35 5.53 -6.56 24.76
CA MET A 35 4.07 -6.71 24.91
C MET A 35 3.66 -8.19 24.85
N ALA A 36 4.19 -8.93 23.88
CA ALA A 36 3.86 -10.34 23.69
C ALA A 36 4.31 -11.22 24.87
N GLU A 37 5.45 -10.91 25.50
CA GLU A 37 5.92 -11.59 26.72
C GLU A 37 4.92 -11.49 27.88
N ARG A 38 4.06 -10.47 27.87
CA ARG A 38 2.98 -10.30 28.86
C ARG A 38 1.71 -11.08 28.52
N GLY A 39 1.73 -11.89 27.47
CA GLY A 39 0.57 -12.69 27.05
C GLY A 39 -0.03 -13.59 28.14
N GLY A 40 0.75 -14.01 29.14
CA GLY A 40 0.24 -14.74 30.31
C GLY A 40 -0.43 -13.88 31.40
N GLU A 41 -0.34 -12.54 31.28
CA GLU A 41 -0.88 -11.58 32.24
C GLU A 41 -2.07 -10.78 31.68
N LEU A 42 -2.11 -10.62 30.36
CA LEU A 42 -3.09 -9.81 29.65
C LEU A 42 -4.25 -10.66 29.14
N GLU A 43 -5.45 -10.08 29.13
CA GLU A 43 -6.67 -10.69 28.60
C GLU A 43 -7.36 -9.72 27.64
N HIS A 44 -7.82 -10.25 26.50
CA HIS A 44 -8.67 -9.55 25.52
C HIS A 44 -8.11 -8.20 25.01
N VAL A 45 -6.78 -8.08 24.86
CA VAL A 45 -6.18 -6.91 24.22
C VAL A 45 -6.45 -6.96 22.71
N THR A 46 -7.18 -5.98 22.19
CA THR A 46 -7.44 -5.87 20.76
C THR A 46 -6.23 -5.24 20.06
N VAL A 47 -5.62 -5.95 19.10
CA VAL A 47 -4.46 -5.46 18.34
C VAL A 47 -4.88 -5.05 16.94
N TYR A 48 -4.68 -3.79 16.60
CA TYR A 48 -4.80 -3.27 15.24
C TYR A 48 -3.41 -3.15 14.61
N SER A 49 -3.20 -3.83 13.50
CA SER A 49 -1.95 -3.76 12.74
C SER A 49 -2.22 -3.68 11.24
N ALA A 50 -1.33 -3.03 10.52
CA ALA A 50 -1.39 -2.94 9.07
C ALA A 50 0.01 -3.17 8.48
N PHE A 51 0.08 -3.91 7.37
CA PHE A 51 1.18 -3.97 6.44
C PHE A 51 2.59 -4.03 7.10
N ALA A 52 2.86 -5.06 7.89
CA ALA A 52 4.19 -5.31 8.44
C ALA A 52 5.14 -5.87 7.37
N VAL A 53 6.33 -5.29 7.24
CA VAL A 53 7.36 -5.69 6.28
C VAL A 53 8.60 -6.20 7.02
N GLY A 54 9.28 -7.19 6.44
CA GLY A 54 10.47 -7.80 7.03
C GLY A 54 10.21 -9.17 7.65
N ALA A 55 11.18 -9.64 8.42
CA ALA A 55 11.15 -10.96 9.06
C ALA A 55 10.38 -10.99 10.40
N PHE A 56 9.69 -9.91 10.76
CA PHE A 56 8.95 -9.80 12.00
C PHE A 56 7.80 -10.82 12.07
N ASP A 57 7.80 -11.69 13.06
CA ASP A 57 6.91 -12.87 13.18
C ASP A 57 5.63 -12.62 13.99
N ALA A 58 5.23 -11.40 14.23
CA ALA A 58 4.01 -11.06 14.98
C ALA A 58 3.80 -11.97 16.21
N PRO A 59 4.63 -11.88 17.27
CA PRO A 59 4.63 -12.83 18.39
C PRO A 59 3.30 -12.87 19.15
N TYR A 60 2.52 -11.81 19.11
CA TYR A 60 1.17 -11.72 19.70
C TYR A 60 0.12 -12.58 18.98
N CYS A 61 0.41 -13.12 17.78
CA CYS A 61 -0.48 -14.02 17.06
C CYS A 61 -0.31 -15.50 17.44
N ARG A 62 0.61 -15.85 18.32
CA ARG A 62 0.89 -17.24 18.67
C ARG A 62 -0.31 -17.91 19.34
N PRO A 63 -0.54 -19.22 19.10
CA PRO A 63 -1.68 -19.95 19.68
C PRO A 63 -1.81 -19.88 21.19
N GLU A 64 -0.68 -19.84 21.90
CA GLU A 64 -0.65 -19.72 23.36
C GLU A 64 -1.21 -18.40 23.88
N TYR A 65 -1.28 -17.35 23.04
CA TYR A 65 -1.76 -16.02 23.39
C TYR A 65 -3.15 -15.69 22.83
N LYS A 66 -3.89 -16.68 22.32
CA LYS A 66 -5.19 -16.49 21.66
C LYS A 66 -6.26 -15.84 22.55
N GLU A 67 -6.19 -16.00 23.87
CA GLU A 67 -7.09 -15.37 24.82
C GLU A 67 -6.58 -13.98 25.26
N SER A 68 -5.29 -13.71 25.05
CA SER A 68 -4.65 -12.46 25.45
C SER A 68 -4.77 -11.39 24.37
N PHE A 69 -4.62 -11.76 23.08
CA PHE A 69 -4.58 -10.82 21.97
C PHE A 69 -5.62 -11.17 20.90
N LEU A 70 -6.54 -10.26 20.65
CA LEU A 70 -7.54 -10.33 19.60
C LEU A 70 -7.04 -9.54 18.38
N VAL A 71 -6.48 -10.24 17.40
CA VAL A 71 -5.79 -9.60 16.28
C VAL A 71 -6.77 -9.22 15.18
N ASN A 72 -6.84 -7.93 14.85
CA ASN A 72 -7.59 -7.36 13.74
C ASN A 72 -6.63 -6.67 12.76
N SER A 73 -6.41 -7.31 11.61
CA SER A 73 -5.55 -6.77 10.57
C SER A 73 -6.31 -5.78 9.70
N LEU A 74 -5.76 -4.58 9.56
CA LEU A 74 -6.26 -3.55 8.63
C LEU A 74 -5.67 -3.73 7.23
N PHE A 75 -4.56 -4.48 7.13
CA PHE A 75 -3.92 -4.88 5.88
C PHE A 75 -3.06 -6.13 6.14
N VAL A 76 -3.42 -7.25 5.54
CA VAL A 76 -2.74 -8.54 5.76
C VAL A 76 -1.38 -8.55 5.08
N ALA A 77 -0.33 -8.82 5.85
CA ALA A 77 1.03 -8.99 5.36
C ALA A 77 1.55 -10.41 5.63
N ASN A 78 2.74 -10.72 5.11
CA ASN A 78 3.30 -12.07 5.20
C ASN A 78 3.43 -12.58 6.64
N ASN A 79 3.75 -11.70 7.58
CA ASN A 79 4.00 -12.01 8.99
C ASN A 79 2.77 -12.57 9.73
N ILE A 80 1.55 -12.17 9.34
CA ILE A 80 0.31 -12.63 9.99
C ILE A 80 -0.54 -13.55 9.11
N ARG A 81 -0.22 -13.69 7.83
CA ARG A 81 -1.04 -14.43 6.84
C ARG A 81 -1.34 -15.86 7.27
N ARG A 82 -0.35 -16.56 7.85
CA ARG A 82 -0.54 -17.92 8.36
C ARG A 82 -1.48 -17.95 9.57
N TRP A 83 -1.33 -17.01 10.48
CA TRP A 83 -2.13 -16.94 11.70
C TRP A 83 -3.60 -16.67 11.43
N LEU A 84 -3.88 -15.80 10.44
CA LEU A 84 -5.25 -15.56 10.00
C LEU A 84 -5.86 -16.79 9.31
N ALA A 85 -5.08 -17.51 8.52
CA ALA A 85 -5.52 -18.76 7.89
C ALA A 85 -5.85 -19.84 8.92
N ASP A 86 -5.14 -19.86 10.05
CA ASP A 86 -5.36 -20.79 11.17
C ASP A 86 -6.44 -20.30 12.16
N GLY A 87 -7.04 -19.11 11.93
CA GLY A 87 -8.12 -18.57 12.75
C GLY A 87 -7.69 -17.76 13.97
N TYR A 88 -6.41 -17.43 14.11
CA TYR A 88 -5.86 -16.65 15.24
C TYR A 88 -5.93 -15.12 15.04
N GLY A 89 -6.80 -14.66 14.18
CA GLY A 89 -7.08 -13.26 13.92
C GLY A 89 -8.08 -13.08 12.79
N GLN A 90 -8.48 -11.85 12.56
CA GLN A 90 -9.43 -11.47 11.51
C GLN A 90 -8.93 -10.25 10.72
N THR A 91 -9.63 -9.92 9.64
CA THR A 91 -9.36 -8.74 8.84
C THR A 91 -10.52 -7.77 8.92
N ILE A 92 -10.21 -6.48 8.97
CA ILE A 92 -11.18 -5.41 8.79
C ILE A 92 -10.99 -4.85 7.39
N PRO A 93 -11.92 -5.12 6.46
CA PRO A 93 -11.83 -4.57 5.11
C PRO A 93 -12.15 -3.08 5.13
N ALA A 94 -11.20 -2.25 4.71
CA ALA A 94 -11.35 -0.81 4.58
C ALA A 94 -10.39 -0.29 3.50
N PHE A 95 -10.74 0.82 2.83
CA PHE A 95 -9.77 1.55 2.04
C PHE A 95 -8.70 2.13 2.97
N LEU A 96 -7.44 2.12 2.53
CA LEU A 96 -6.37 2.60 3.39
C LEU A 96 -6.57 4.07 3.79
N GLY A 97 -7.07 4.89 2.85
CA GLY A 97 -7.43 6.29 3.12
C GLY A 97 -8.60 6.48 4.09
N GLU A 98 -9.44 5.44 4.33
CA GLU A 98 -10.59 5.49 5.23
C GLU A 98 -10.22 5.12 6.68
N ILE A 99 -9.20 4.27 6.87
CA ILE A 99 -8.83 3.77 8.21
C ILE A 99 -8.61 4.90 9.24
N PRO A 100 -7.95 6.04 8.92
CA PRO A 100 -7.84 7.15 9.85
C PRO A 100 -9.18 7.70 10.35
N ALA A 101 -10.22 7.69 9.52
CA ALA A 101 -11.55 8.12 9.94
C ALA A 101 -12.15 7.17 10.98
N LEU A 102 -11.95 5.85 10.81
CA LEU A 102 -12.41 4.83 11.77
C LEU A 102 -11.76 5.00 13.16
N PHE A 103 -10.52 5.50 13.22
CA PHE A 103 -9.88 5.86 14.50
C PHE A 103 -10.47 7.16 15.06
N ARG A 104 -10.60 8.21 14.22
CA ARG A 104 -11.04 9.55 14.65
C ARG A 104 -12.49 9.60 15.10
N ASP A 105 -13.37 8.81 14.50
CA ASP A 105 -14.78 8.74 14.89
C ASP A 105 -15.07 7.72 16.01
N GLY A 106 -14.03 6.96 16.43
CA GLY A 106 -14.11 5.99 17.51
C GLY A 106 -14.77 4.65 17.11
N THR A 107 -15.01 4.41 15.82
CA THR A 107 -15.45 3.09 15.32
C THR A 107 -14.43 2.01 15.66
N LEU A 108 -13.13 2.34 15.52
CA LEU A 108 -12.01 1.56 16.02
C LEU A 108 -11.32 2.35 17.13
N PRO A 109 -11.72 2.19 18.39
CA PRO A 109 -11.15 2.96 19.50
C PRO A 109 -9.69 2.58 19.74
N LEU A 110 -8.86 3.54 20.16
CA LEU A 110 -7.46 3.32 20.48
C LEU A 110 -7.15 3.76 21.91
N ASP A 111 -6.74 2.81 22.73
CA ASP A 111 -6.23 3.08 24.09
C ASP A 111 -4.72 3.33 24.04
N VAL A 112 -3.98 2.53 23.29
CA VAL A 112 -2.52 2.60 23.21
C VAL A 112 -2.05 2.63 21.75
N ALA A 113 -1.06 3.47 21.45
CA ALA A 113 -0.29 3.43 20.22
C ALA A 113 1.17 3.05 20.49
N LEU A 114 1.65 1.99 19.85
CA LEU A 114 3.06 1.61 19.81
C LEU A 114 3.67 2.11 18.51
N ILE A 115 4.63 3.04 18.62
CA ILE A 115 5.24 3.72 17.47
C ILE A 115 6.76 3.62 17.48
N ASN A 116 7.36 3.75 16.29
CA ASN A 116 8.81 3.83 16.09
C ASN A 116 9.12 5.19 15.43
N VAL A 117 9.97 5.98 16.06
CA VAL A 117 10.23 7.37 15.70
C VAL A 117 11.72 7.68 15.70
N SER A 118 12.12 8.79 15.06
CA SER A 118 13.47 9.34 15.13
C SER A 118 13.80 9.85 16.52
N PRO A 119 15.09 10.07 16.85
CA PRO A 119 15.46 10.94 17.97
C PRO A 119 14.78 12.31 17.86
N PRO A 120 14.52 12.97 19.00
CA PRO A 120 13.94 14.31 18.97
C PRO A 120 14.93 15.34 18.40
N ASP A 121 14.38 16.29 17.66
CA ASP A 121 15.11 17.49 17.25
C ASP A 121 15.34 18.46 18.42
N ALA A 122 15.92 19.65 18.12
CA ALA A 122 16.21 20.68 19.12
C ALA A 122 14.95 21.24 19.79
N GLU A 123 13.80 21.14 19.12
CA GLU A 123 12.51 21.64 19.62
C GLU A 123 11.71 20.55 20.34
N GLY A 124 12.20 19.31 20.35
CA GLY A 124 11.57 18.16 20.99
C GLY A 124 10.59 17.39 20.11
N TYR A 125 10.63 17.56 18.80
CA TYR A 125 9.84 16.76 17.87
C TYR A 125 10.60 15.54 17.39
N CYS A 126 9.94 14.40 17.41
CA CYS A 126 10.37 13.16 16.77
C CYS A 126 9.61 12.98 15.46
N SER A 127 10.24 12.39 14.45
CA SER A 127 9.58 12.04 13.19
C SER A 127 9.17 10.57 13.15
N PHE A 128 8.01 10.28 12.53
CA PHE A 128 7.61 8.90 12.18
C PHE A 128 8.49 8.32 11.05
N GLY A 129 9.36 9.14 10.48
CA GLY A 129 10.35 8.74 9.49
C GLY A 129 9.70 8.12 8.24
N VAL A 130 9.91 6.82 8.07
CA VAL A 130 9.51 6.10 6.86
C VAL A 130 8.03 5.69 6.81
N SER A 131 7.22 5.95 7.86
CA SER A 131 5.80 5.53 7.90
C SER A 131 4.94 6.49 8.72
N ALA A 132 4.42 7.52 8.06
CA ALA A 132 3.46 8.47 8.63
C ALA A 132 2.01 7.98 8.48
N ASP A 133 1.75 7.13 7.52
CA ASP A 133 0.48 6.61 7.01
C ASP A 133 -0.68 6.59 8.04
N LEU A 134 -0.78 5.53 8.84
CA LEU A 134 -1.76 5.40 9.93
C LEU A 134 -1.24 5.93 11.27
N ALA A 135 0.08 6.14 11.41
CA ALA A 135 0.69 6.55 12.67
C ALA A 135 0.19 7.92 13.13
N VAL A 136 0.00 8.86 12.20
CA VAL A 136 -0.52 10.20 12.49
C VAL A 136 -1.89 10.12 13.16
N SER A 137 -2.84 9.46 12.54
CA SER A 137 -4.20 9.33 13.08
C SER A 137 -4.24 8.47 14.35
N ALA A 138 -3.39 7.45 14.44
CA ALA A 138 -3.31 6.62 15.64
C ALA A 138 -2.86 7.41 16.87
N VAL A 139 -1.82 8.24 16.76
CA VAL A 139 -1.35 9.06 17.88
C VAL A 139 -2.27 10.24 18.20
N GLU A 140 -3.08 10.70 17.24
CA GLU A 140 -4.13 11.68 17.50
C GLU A 140 -5.22 11.11 18.42
N CYS A 141 -5.56 9.83 18.24
CA CYS A 141 -6.71 9.18 18.89
C CYS A 141 -6.34 8.37 20.12
N ALA A 142 -5.11 7.82 20.20
CA ALA A 142 -4.69 7.00 21.33
C ALA A 142 -4.56 7.80 22.62
N LYS A 143 -5.05 7.21 23.74
CA LYS A 143 -4.95 7.76 25.09
C LYS A 143 -3.52 7.72 25.62
N THR A 144 -2.78 6.67 25.26
CA THR A 144 -1.40 6.41 25.70
C THR A 144 -0.50 6.15 24.51
N ILE A 145 0.59 6.89 24.38
CA ILE A 145 1.55 6.73 23.29
C ILE A 145 2.87 6.23 23.86
N ILE A 146 3.33 5.08 23.39
CA ILE A 146 4.59 4.45 23.76
C ILE A 146 5.50 4.44 22.53
N ALA A 147 6.65 5.09 22.61
CA ALA A 147 7.55 5.23 21.49
C ALA A 147 8.83 4.40 21.64
N GLN A 148 9.19 3.68 20.60
CA GLN A 148 10.54 3.22 20.35
C GLN A 148 11.27 4.34 19.61
N VAL A 149 12.28 4.95 20.22
CA VAL A 149 13.09 6.03 19.63
C VAL A 149 14.32 5.40 19.00
N ASN A 150 14.34 5.33 17.68
CA ASN A 150 15.39 4.63 16.93
C ASN A 150 16.34 5.61 16.25
N LYS A 151 17.64 5.52 16.54
CA LYS A 151 18.68 6.38 15.97
C LYS A 151 18.81 6.23 14.45
N ALA A 152 18.42 5.08 13.89
CA ALA A 152 18.45 4.83 12.46
C ALA A 152 17.21 5.37 11.69
N MET A 153 16.20 5.89 12.39
CA MET A 153 14.99 6.44 11.78
C MET A 153 15.28 7.82 11.18
N PRO A 154 15.06 8.05 9.85
CA PRO A 154 15.25 9.35 9.25
C PRO A 154 14.23 10.37 9.78
N TYR A 155 14.60 11.64 9.78
CA TYR A 155 13.67 12.73 10.08
C TYR A 155 12.98 13.19 8.78
N SER A 156 11.69 12.91 8.65
CA SER A 156 10.87 13.35 7.50
C SER A 156 9.90 14.45 7.88
N TYR A 157 9.57 15.31 6.91
CA TYR A 157 8.71 16.48 7.09
C TYR A 157 7.24 16.19 6.73
N GLY A 158 6.36 17.13 7.08
CA GLY A 158 4.93 17.07 6.82
C GLY A 158 4.13 16.77 8.08
N ASP A 159 3.18 15.84 8.01
CA ASP A 159 2.40 15.42 9.19
C ASP A 159 3.17 14.39 10.04
N ALA A 160 4.36 14.01 9.61
CA ALA A 160 5.14 12.89 10.15
C ALA A 160 5.88 13.22 11.46
N VAL A 161 5.35 14.08 12.32
CA VAL A 161 6.04 14.50 13.55
C VAL A 161 5.15 14.41 14.79
N ILE A 162 5.78 14.14 15.93
CA ILE A 162 5.15 14.13 17.26
C ILE A 162 6.07 14.77 18.29
N HIS A 163 5.54 15.67 19.12
CA HIS A 163 6.33 16.27 20.20
C HIS A 163 6.46 15.30 21.38
N THR A 164 7.65 15.22 21.96
CA THR A 164 8.00 14.31 23.08
C THR A 164 7.10 14.43 24.30
N SER A 165 6.44 15.57 24.52
CA SER A 165 5.48 15.74 25.63
C SER A 165 4.22 14.89 25.50
N ARG A 166 3.95 14.36 24.30
CA ARG A 166 2.82 13.44 24.05
C ARG A 166 3.14 11.98 24.41
N LEU A 167 4.42 11.65 24.61
CA LEU A 167 4.88 10.29 24.88
C LEU A 167 4.72 9.96 26.34
N ALA A 168 3.94 8.93 26.67
CA ALA A 168 3.80 8.40 28.02
C ALA A 168 5.04 7.61 28.46
N ALA A 169 5.69 6.93 27.51
CA ALA A 169 6.97 6.25 27.71
C ALA A 169 7.79 6.23 26.43
N ALA A 170 9.11 6.20 26.56
CA ALA A 170 10.04 6.13 25.44
C ALA A 170 11.14 5.09 25.73
N VAL A 171 11.48 4.30 24.71
CA VAL A 171 12.54 3.29 24.75
C VAL A 171 13.56 3.62 23.67
N GLU A 172 14.81 3.86 24.05
CA GLU A 172 15.87 4.14 23.10
C GLU A 172 16.39 2.84 22.48
N VAL A 173 16.50 2.83 21.14
CA VAL A 173 17.11 1.73 20.39
C VAL A 173 18.05 2.27 19.30
N ASP A 174 18.97 1.41 18.86
CA ASP A 174 19.87 1.67 17.75
C ASP A 174 19.86 0.43 16.86
N SER A 175 18.77 0.29 16.10
CA SER A 175 18.53 -0.87 15.23
C SER A 175 18.39 -0.41 13.77
N PRO A 176 19.05 -1.08 12.81
CA PRO A 176 18.85 -0.75 11.41
C PRO A 176 17.37 -0.91 11.03
N LEU A 177 16.88 -0.04 10.18
CA LEU A 177 15.55 -0.21 9.60
C LEU A 177 15.53 -1.40 8.66
N VAL A 178 14.37 -2.03 8.54
CA VAL A 178 14.17 -3.11 7.57
C VAL A 178 14.34 -2.54 6.16
N GLU A 179 15.26 -3.13 5.39
CA GLU A 179 15.41 -2.81 3.98
C GLU A 179 14.55 -3.72 3.12
N VAL A 180 13.91 -3.13 2.12
CA VAL A 180 13.15 -3.84 1.09
C VAL A 180 13.97 -3.82 -0.20
N PRO A 181 14.57 -4.95 -0.61
CA PRO A 181 15.38 -4.98 -1.80
C PRO A 181 14.59 -4.55 -3.04
N THR A 182 15.21 -3.71 -3.87
CA THR A 182 14.63 -3.30 -5.15
C THR A 182 14.48 -4.53 -6.06
N ALA A 183 13.26 -4.89 -6.40
CA ALA A 183 13.00 -6.02 -7.30
C ALA A 183 13.58 -5.72 -8.70
N VAL A 184 14.39 -6.63 -9.22
CA VAL A 184 14.87 -6.57 -10.61
C VAL A 184 13.75 -7.05 -11.53
N PRO A 185 13.24 -6.22 -12.45
CA PRO A 185 12.15 -6.62 -13.31
C PRO A 185 12.52 -7.78 -14.24
N SER A 186 11.64 -8.77 -14.34
CA SER A 186 11.70 -9.84 -15.34
C SER A 186 11.47 -9.29 -16.76
N GLU A 187 11.69 -10.10 -17.79
CA GLU A 187 11.38 -9.71 -19.18
C GLU A 187 9.89 -9.41 -19.37
N THR A 188 9.01 -10.22 -18.78
CA THR A 188 7.56 -10.00 -18.78
C THR A 188 7.21 -8.65 -18.15
N GLU A 189 7.78 -8.33 -17.00
CA GLU A 189 7.52 -7.07 -16.30
C GLU A 189 8.07 -5.86 -17.06
N ARG A 190 9.23 -6.00 -17.72
CA ARG A 190 9.77 -4.96 -18.61
C ARG A 190 8.86 -4.66 -19.79
N LYS A 191 8.27 -5.68 -20.43
CA LYS A 191 7.28 -5.48 -21.53
C LYS A 191 6.04 -4.73 -21.02
N ILE A 192 5.49 -5.13 -19.88
CA ILE A 192 4.36 -4.44 -19.25
C ILE A 192 4.73 -2.99 -18.96
N GLY A 193 5.92 -2.77 -18.35
CA GLY A 193 6.43 -1.45 -18.02
C GLY A 193 6.56 -0.54 -19.24
N SER A 194 7.05 -1.04 -20.37
CA SER A 194 7.19 -0.26 -21.60
C SER A 194 5.83 0.17 -22.16
N TYR A 195 4.84 -0.73 -22.20
CA TYR A 195 3.49 -0.37 -22.66
C TYR A 195 2.83 0.71 -21.82
N ILE A 196 3.07 0.70 -20.49
CA ILE A 196 2.55 1.74 -19.61
C ILE A 196 3.28 3.06 -19.85
N ALA A 197 4.62 3.03 -19.91
CA ALA A 197 5.46 4.22 -20.11
C ALA A 197 5.09 4.97 -21.41
N GLU A 198 4.80 4.26 -22.52
CA GLU A 198 4.32 4.86 -23.77
C GLU A 198 3.01 5.63 -23.63
N LEU A 199 2.19 5.32 -22.62
CA LEU A 199 0.91 5.97 -22.36
C LEU A 199 1.00 7.12 -21.35
N ILE A 200 2.16 7.31 -20.71
CA ILE A 200 2.42 8.39 -19.75
C ILE A 200 2.91 9.62 -20.51
N PRO A 201 2.22 10.76 -20.47
CA PRO A 201 2.70 12.00 -21.10
C PRO A 201 3.65 12.76 -20.17
N ASP A 202 4.45 13.67 -20.74
CA ASP A 202 5.18 14.67 -19.99
C ASP A 202 4.23 15.48 -19.10
N GLY A 203 4.72 15.86 -17.93
CA GLY A 203 3.94 16.58 -16.90
C GLY A 203 2.91 15.74 -16.17
N ALA A 204 2.96 14.40 -16.30
CA ALA A 204 2.08 13.49 -15.57
C ALA A 204 2.42 13.44 -14.08
N THR A 205 1.42 13.25 -13.23
CA THR A 205 1.60 12.95 -11.81
C THR A 205 1.48 11.45 -11.58
N LEU A 206 2.52 10.84 -11.03
CA LEU A 206 2.62 9.40 -10.83
C LEU A 206 2.11 8.99 -9.45
N GLN A 207 1.24 7.98 -9.40
CA GLN A 207 1.08 7.06 -8.30
C GLN A 207 1.60 5.70 -8.75
N ILE A 208 2.46 5.11 -7.96
CA ILE A 208 3.11 3.87 -8.33
C ILE A 208 3.20 2.93 -7.14
N GLY A 209 2.92 1.64 -7.38
CA GLY A 209 2.99 0.59 -6.37
C GLY A 209 4.40 0.08 -6.13
N VAL A 210 4.50 -1.02 -5.39
CA VAL A 210 5.74 -1.71 -5.04
C VAL A 210 5.87 -3.00 -5.87
N GLY A 211 7.06 -3.29 -6.38
CA GLY A 211 7.35 -4.55 -7.07
C GLY A 211 8.01 -4.40 -8.44
N GLY A 212 8.16 -5.51 -9.16
CA GLY A 212 8.90 -5.56 -10.42
C GLY A 212 8.27 -4.73 -11.55
N ILE A 213 6.95 -4.78 -11.71
CA ILE A 213 6.25 -3.97 -12.75
C ILE A 213 6.39 -2.47 -12.46
N PRO A 214 6.10 -1.94 -11.24
CA PRO A 214 6.38 -0.55 -10.91
C PRO A 214 7.81 -0.12 -11.21
N ASN A 215 8.80 -0.93 -10.83
CA ASN A 215 10.21 -0.64 -11.12
C ASN A 215 10.51 -0.62 -12.62
N ALA A 216 9.87 -1.52 -13.41
CA ALA A 216 10.01 -1.53 -14.85
C ALA A 216 9.42 -0.27 -15.51
N VAL A 217 8.27 0.20 -15.01
CA VAL A 217 7.68 1.48 -15.47
C VAL A 217 8.63 2.63 -15.18
N LEU A 218 9.08 2.78 -13.93
CA LEU A 218 9.99 3.87 -13.54
C LEU A 218 11.28 3.87 -14.37
N ALA A 219 11.87 2.70 -14.60
CA ALA A 219 13.06 2.56 -15.42
C ALA A 219 12.86 3.01 -16.88
N ALA A 220 11.62 2.89 -17.40
CA ALA A 220 11.28 3.30 -18.77
C ALA A 220 10.96 4.81 -18.90
N LEU A 221 10.87 5.56 -17.80
CA LEU A 221 10.48 6.98 -17.81
C LEU A 221 11.66 7.97 -17.91
N GLY A 222 12.88 7.50 -18.03
CA GLY A 222 14.08 8.37 -18.07
C GLY A 222 14.12 9.42 -19.19
N GLY A 223 13.33 9.25 -20.25
CA GLY A 223 13.19 10.22 -21.34
C GLY A 223 12.07 11.25 -21.17
N HIS A 224 11.25 11.13 -20.13
CA HIS A 224 10.12 12.04 -19.83
C HIS A 224 10.60 13.33 -19.18
N ARG A 225 9.69 14.30 -19.06
CA ARG A 225 9.98 15.63 -18.46
C ARG A 225 8.83 16.07 -17.56
N HIS A 226 9.19 16.80 -16.51
CA HIS A 226 8.24 17.48 -15.61
C HIS A 226 7.24 16.52 -14.95
N LEU A 227 7.66 15.29 -14.65
CA LEU A 227 6.80 14.36 -13.92
C LEU A 227 6.66 14.83 -12.46
N GLY A 228 5.54 14.46 -11.85
CA GLY A 228 5.26 14.67 -10.44
C GLY A 228 5.09 13.35 -9.69
N LEU A 229 5.33 13.37 -8.38
CA LEU A 229 5.10 12.23 -7.49
C LEU A 229 4.02 12.56 -6.45
N HIS A 230 2.93 11.80 -6.48
CA HIS A 230 1.88 11.77 -5.46
C HIS A 230 1.47 10.31 -5.29
N THR A 231 2.07 9.64 -4.32
CA THR A 231 1.93 8.20 -4.15
C THR A 231 1.71 7.84 -2.68
N GLU A 232 1.12 6.70 -2.41
CA GLU A 232 1.01 6.14 -1.06
C GLU A 232 2.38 5.69 -0.56
N ALA A 233 3.04 4.83 -1.35
CA ALA A 233 4.36 4.27 -1.05
C ALA A 233 5.43 4.85 -1.98
N MET A 234 6.54 5.30 -1.41
CA MET A 234 7.76 5.68 -2.14
C MET A 234 8.76 4.53 -2.11
N THR A 235 9.42 4.25 -3.23
CA THR A 235 10.42 3.17 -3.35
C THR A 235 11.71 3.68 -3.99
N ASP A 236 12.81 2.91 -3.90
CA ASP A 236 14.09 3.26 -4.54
C ASP A 236 14.00 3.56 -6.04
N GLY A 237 13.01 2.95 -6.71
CA GLY A 237 12.84 3.12 -8.16
C GLY A 237 12.61 4.57 -8.61
N VAL A 238 12.15 5.45 -7.72
CA VAL A 238 11.95 6.88 -8.05
C VAL A 238 13.24 7.69 -7.97
N LEU A 239 14.25 7.26 -7.20
CA LEU A 239 15.47 8.03 -6.96
C LEU A 239 16.21 8.44 -8.24
N PRO A 240 16.42 7.56 -9.24
CA PRO A 240 17.07 7.96 -10.49
C PRO A 240 16.32 9.07 -11.25
N LEU A 241 14.97 9.07 -11.18
CA LEU A 241 14.15 10.09 -11.84
C LEU A 241 14.15 11.42 -11.09
N LEU A 242 14.28 11.39 -9.78
CA LEU A 242 14.47 12.59 -8.95
C LEU A 242 15.86 13.19 -9.16
N GLU A 243 16.92 12.39 -9.11
CA GLU A 243 18.31 12.81 -9.28
C GLU A 243 18.57 13.38 -10.69
N SER A 244 17.91 12.85 -11.71
CA SER A 244 18.02 13.34 -13.09
C SER A 244 17.12 14.53 -13.41
N GLY A 245 16.22 14.93 -12.48
CA GLY A 245 15.26 16.03 -12.68
C GLY A 245 14.09 15.67 -13.60
N VAL A 246 13.88 14.41 -13.92
CA VAL A 246 12.69 13.92 -14.66
C VAL A 246 11.44 14.13 -13.80
N ILE A 247 11.52 13.85 -12.50
CA ILE A 247 10.51 14.22 -11.51
C ILE A 247 10.96 15.53 -10.87
N ASP A 248 10.29 16.63 -11.21
CA ASP A 248 10.52 17.97 -10.64
C ASP A 248 9.27 18.55 -9.96
N ASN A 249 8.15 17.84 -10.04
CA ASN A 249 6.85 18.24 -9.46
C ASN A 249 6.31 19.59 -9.93
N SER A 250 6.88 20.19 -10.96
CA SER A 250 6.54 21.55 -11.44
C SER A 250 5.11 21.67 -11.97
N GLN A 251 4.55 20.57 -12.48
CA GLN A 251 3.19 20.55 -13.07
C GLN A 251 2.10 20.11 -12.06
N LYS A 252 2.48 19.70 -10.85
CA LYS A 252 1.52 19.34 -9.80
C LYS A 252 0.77 20.58 -9.33
N LYS A 253 -0.52 20.40 -8.97
CA LYS A 253 -1.32 21.43 -8.29
C LYS A 253 -1.41 21.18 -6.78
N VAL A 254 -1.28 19.94 -6.37
CA VAL A 254 -1.21 19.56 -4.95
C VAL A 254 0.25 19.51 -4.54
N LEU A 255 0.69 20.39 -3.65
CA LEU A 255 2.07 20.55 -3.21
C LEU A 255 3.05 20.65 -4.39
N PRO A 256 2.94 21.71 -5.24
CA PRO A 256 3.85 21.90 -6.36
C PRO A 256 5.31 21.98 -5.89
N GLY A 257 6.23 21.37 -6.65
CA GLY A 257 7.65 21.30 -6.31
C GLY A 257 8.01 20.30 -5.21
N LYS A 258 7.04 19.60 -4.61
CA LYS A 258 7.28 18.64 -3.52
C LYS A 258 6.88 17.21 -3.91
N ASN A 259 7.69 16.24 -3.52
CA ASN A 259 7.32 14.83 -3.53
C ASN A 259 6.32 14.57 -2.40
N LEU A 260 5.33 13.73 -2.64
CA LEU A 260 4.33 13.39 -1.65
C LEU A 260 4.20 11.89 -1.50
N ALA A 261 4.33 11.41 -0.26
CA ALA A 261 4.09 10.02 0.12
C ALA A 261 3.49 9.92 1.53
N SER A 262 3.02 8.73 1.92
CA SER A 262 2.61 8.40 3.29
C SER A 262 3.58 7.41 3.94
N LEU A 263 4.21 6.57 3.14
CA LEU A 263 5.19 5.60 3.61
C LEU A 263 6.31 5.40 2.58
N ALA A 264 7.42 4.83 3.01
CA ALA A 264 8.56 4.50 2.16
C ALA A 264 9.02 3.06 2.40
N LEU A 265 9.31 2.35 1.31
CA LEU A 265 9.74 0.97 1.30
C LEU A 265 10.95 0.84 0.38
N GLY A 266 12.12 0.72 0.92
CA GLY A 266 13.32 0.66 0.09
C GLY A 266 14.59 0.29 0.84
N SER A 267 15.71 0.63 0.24
CA SER A 267 17.04 0.45 0.81
C SER A 267 17.43 1.60 1.73
N LYS A 268 18.56 1.43 2.39
CA LYS A 268 19.23 2.49 3.15
C LYS A 268 19.39 3.78 2.33
N ARG A 269 19.67 3.69 1.00
CA ARG A 269 19.79 4.86 0.11
C ARG A 269 18.49 5.69 0.08
N LEU A 270 17.33 5.05 0.04
CA LEU A 270 16.05 5.76 0.11
C LEU A 270 15.88 6.45 1.46
N TYR A 271 16.23 5.77 2.55
CA TYR A 271 16.10 6.33 3.90
C TYR A 271 17.08 7.50 4.14
N GLU A 272 18.29 7.42 3.60
CA GLU A 272 19.26 8.54 3.59
C GLU A 272 18.75 9.73 2.74
N TYR A 273 18.08 9.47 1.60
CA TYR A 273 17.45 10.52 0.80
C TYR A 273 16.31 11.22 1.57
N MET A 274 15.58 10.51 2.42
CA MET A 274 14.46 11.07 3.19
C MET A 274 14.91 11.95 4.36
N ASP A 275 16.10 11.69 4.91
CA ASP A 275 16.56 12.32 6.15
C ASP A 275 16.76 13.82 5.96
N TYR A 276 16.00 14.62 6.70
CA TYR A 276 15.97 16.08 6.63
C TYR A 276 15.74 16.64 5.21
N ASN A 277 15.06 15.91 4.34
CA ASN A 277 14.76 16.34 2.98
C ASN A 277 13.45 17.12 2.91
N GLU A 278 13.55 18.45 2.78
CA GLU A 278 12.38 19.34 2.68
C GLU A 278 11.57 19.14 1.38
N ASP A 279 12.13 18.52 0.34
CA ASP A 279 11.42 18.26 -0.90
C ASP A 279 10.52 17.03 -0.84
N LEU A 280 10.59 16.25 0.25
CA LEU A 280 9.70 15.14 0.52
C LEU A 280 8.75 15.47 1.68
N ILE A 281 7.46 15.43 1.40
CA ILE A 281 6.39 15.66 2.37
C ILE A 281 5.69 14.34 2.65
N MET A 282 5.78 13.91 3.91
CA MET A 282 5.09 12.70 4.40
C MET A 282 3.77 13.11 5.06
N LYS A 283 2.67 12.53 4.61
CA LYS A 283 1.32 12.88 5.06
C LYS A 283 0.57 11.68 5.64
N ASP A 284 -0.40 11.96 6.51
CA ASP A 284 -1.47 11.03 6.86
C ASP A 284 -2.08 10.42 5.59
N VAL A 285 -2.32 9.13 5.62
CA VAL A 285 -2.84 8.41 4.44
C VAL A 285 -4.24 8.86 4.05
N ALA A 286 -5.09 9.33 4.98
CA ALA A 286 -6.37 9.93 4.64
C ALA A 286 -6.22 11.21 3.80
N TRP A 287 -5.09 11.90 3.92
CA TRP A 287 -4.80 13.08 3.12
C TRP A 287 -4.22 12.71 1.76
N THR A 288 -3.25 11.78 1.73
CA THR A 288 -2.54 11.36 0.51
C THR A 288 -3.46 10.57 -0.42
N ASN A 289 -4.30 9.70 0.13
CA ASN A 289 -5.20 8.81 -0.60
C ASN A 289 -6.59 9.44 -0.85
N ASP A 290 -6.82 10.71 -0.50
CA ASP A 290 -8.08 11.38 -0.79
C ASP A 290 -8.29 11.53 -2.31
N PRO A 291 -9.28 10.85 -2.92
CA PRO A 291 -9.52 10.93 -4.36
C PRO A 291 -9.82 12.35 -4.85
N PHE A 292 -10.39 13.20 -4.00
CA PHE A 292 -10.69 14.60 -4.34
C PHE A 292 -9.44 15.48 -4.34
N ARG A 293 -8.40 15.11 -3.58
CA ARG A 293 -7.07 15.74 -3.66
C ARG A 293 -6.28 15.20 -4.84
N ILE A 294 -6.24 13.87 -5.00
CA ILE A 294 -5.52 13.21 -6.09
C ILE A 294 -5.95 13.80 -7.44
N ARG A 295 -7.26 13.92 -7.69
CA ARG A 295 -7.82 14.44 -8.95
C ARG A 295 -7.45 15.89 -9.28
N GLN A 296 -6.99 16.68 -8.30
CA GLN A 296 -6.58 18.05 -8.54
C GLN A 296 -5.28 18.13 -9.34
N ASN A 297 -4.43 17.12 -9.26
CA ASN A 297 -3.27 17.01 -10.12
C ASN A 297 -3.70 16.65 -11.54
N PRO A 298 -3.14 17.29 -12.57
CA PRO A 298 -3.41 16.91 -13.96
C PRO A 298 -2.71 15.59 -14.30
N LYS A 299 -3.27 14.86 -15.25
CA LYS A 299 -2.67 13.66 -15.84
C LYS A 299 -2.19 12.66 -14.78
N VAL A 300 -3.02 12.38 -13.77
CA VAL A 300 -2.67 11.37 -12.75
C VAL A 300 -2.61 10.01 -13.42
N MET A 301 -1.47 9.33 -13.26
CA MET A 301 -1.21 7.97 -13.74
C MET A 301 -1.21 7.04 -12.54
N ALA A 302 -2.35 6.37 -12.29
CA ALA A 302 -2.50 5.42 -11.19
C ALA A 302 -2.15 4.00 -11.67
N ILE A 303 -1.03 3.46 -11.18
CA ILE A 303 -0.47 2.18 -11.64
C ILE A 303 -0.52 1.19 -10.49
N ASN A 304 -1.40 0.20 -10.61
CA ASN A 304 -1.68 -0.80 -9.59
C ASN A 304 -1.62 -2.22 -10.17
N SER A 305 -1.56 -3.21 -9.31
CA SER A 305 -1.54 -4.62 -9.70
C SER A 305 -2.78 -5.37 -9.22
N ALA A 306 -2.93 -6.63 -9.62
CA ALA A 306 -4.02 -7.49 -9.21
C ALA A 306 -3.61 -8.95 -9.09
N VAL A 307 -4.43 -9.71 -8.37
CA VAL A 307 -4.38 -11.18 -8.36
C VAL A 307 -5.00 -11.71 -9.64
N GLU A 308 -6.22 -11.27 -9.96
CA GLU A 308 -6.94 -11.68 -11.17
C GLU A 308 -7.94 -10.61 -11.63
N VAL A 309 -8.34 -10.68 -12.91
CA VAL A 309 -9.33 -9.78 -13.55
C VAL A 309 -10.31 -10.64 -14.33
N ASP A 310 -11.63 -10.37 -14.20
CA ASP A 310 -12.65 -11.05 -14.99
C ASP A 310 -12.92 -10.39 -16.34
N LEU A 311 -13.63 -11.07 -17.26
CA LEU A 311 -13.96 -10.56 -18.60
C LEU A 311 -14.82 -9.29 -18.61
N THR A 312 -15.34 -8.84 -17.49
CA THR A 312 -16.04 -7.55 -17.37
C THR A 312 -15.15 -6.44 -16.87
N GLY A 313 -13.94 -6.76 -16.40
CA GLY A 313 -12.97 -5.84 -15.83
C GLY A 313 -13.12 -5.64 -14.33
N GLN A 314 -13.77 -6.56 -13.60
CA GLN A 314 -13.70 -6.59 -12.13
C GLN A 314 -12.32 -7.08 -11.70
N VAL A 315 -11.76 -6.47 -10.67
CA VAL A 315 -10.40 -6.71 -10.18
C VAL A 315 -10.42 -7.25 -8.76
N CYS A 316 -9.82 -8.42 -8.56
CA CYS A 316 -9.43 -8.94 -7.25
C CYS A 316 -7.95 -8.63 -7.01
N ALA A 317 -7.62 -8.03 -5.85
CA ALA A 317 -6.25 -7.69 -5.47
C ALA A 317 -5.89 -8.11 -4.04
N ASP A 318 -6.85 -8.54 -3.22
CA ASP A 318 -6.68 -8.82 -1.79
C ASP A 318 -6.73 -10.31 -1.45
N SER A 319 -7.19 -11.16 -2.37
CA SER A 319 -7.44 -12.57 -2.08
C SER A 319 -7.11 -13.52 -3.23
N VAL A 320 -6.88 -14.78 -2.90
CA VAL A 320 -6.81 -15.91 -3.83
C VAL A 320 -7.96 -16.85 -3.47
N GLY A 321 -9.05 -16.79 -4.25
CA GLY A 321 -10.31 -17.38 -3.85
C GLY A 321 -10.77 -16.87 -2.49
N MET A 322 -11.09 -17.77 -1.56
CA MET A 322 -11.52 -17.40 -0.20
C MET A 322 -10.37 -16.97 0.73
N ARG A 323 -9.12 -17.16 0.33
CA ARG A 323 -7.97 -16.86 1.18
C ARG A 323 -7.55 -15.40 1.02
N ILE A 324 -7.73 -14.60 2.05
CA ILE A 324 -7.21 -13.23 2.10
C ILE A 324 -5.68 -13.27 2.18
N ILE A 325 -5.01 -12.52 1.32
CA ILE A 325 -3.54 -12.46 1.23
C ILE A 325 -2.99 -11.04 1.37
N SER A 326 -3.87 -10.05 1.33
CA SER A 326 -3.52 -8.63 1.38
C SER A 326 -4.63 -7.85 2.09
N GLY A 327 -4.68 -6.55 1.92
CA GLY A 327 -5.79 -5.68 2.24
C GLY A 327 -6.33 -5.02 0.98
N VAL A 328 -7.39 -4.25 1.14
CA VAL A 328 -7.91 -3.40 0.06
C VAL A 328 -6.85 -2.36 -0.33
N GLY A 329 -6.14 -1.79 0.67
CA GLY A 329 -5.10 -0.81 0.45
C GLY A 329 -5.62 0.49 -0.16
N GLY A 330 -4.73 1.25 -0.81
CA GLY A 330 -5.07 2.51 -1.49
C GLY A 330 -5.34 2.35 -2.98
N GLN A 331 -5.42 1.12 -3.52
CA GLN A 331 -5.64 0.90 -4.95
C GLN A 331 -6.90 1.62 -5.43
N HIS A 332 -8.03 1.45 -4.74
CA HIS A 332 -9.29 2.07 -5.13
C HIS A 332 -9.22 3.60 -5.05
N ASP A 333 -8.60 4.15 -4.02
CA ASP A 333 -8.46 5.59 -3.81
C ASP A 333 -7.78 6.26 -5.00
N PHE A 334 -6.63 5.73 -5.42
CA PHE A 334 -5.86 6.24 -6.55
C PHE A 334 -6.50 5.92 -7.90
N MET A 335 -7.12 4.76 -8.07
CA MET A 335 -7.88 4.44 -9.28
C MET A 335 -9.05 5.41 -9.47
N TYR A 336 -9.76 5.77 -8.37
CA TYR A 336 -10.85 6.74 -8.43
C TYR A 336 -10.34 8.16 -8.68
N GLY A 337 -9.37 8.62 -7.90
CA GLY A 337 -8.76 9.94 -8.08
C GLY A 337 -8.14 10.12 -9.47
N GLY A 338 -7.42 9.11 -9.97
CA GLY A 338 -6.82 9.11 -11.31
C GLY A 338 -7.86 9.12 -12.43
N ALA A 339 -8.96 8.36 -12.29
CA ALA A 339 -10.04 8.36 -13.26
C ALA A 339 -10.78 9.71 -13.36
N LEU A 340 -10.80 10.48 -12.27
CA LEU A 340 -11.41 11.82 -12.19
C LEU A 340 -10.44 12.95 -12.56
N SER A 341 -9.14 12.69 -12.62
CA SER A 341 -8.13 13.68 -13.01
C SER A 341 -8.23 14.05 -14.48
N GLU A 342 -8.04 15.33 -14.81
CA GLU A 342 -7.99 15.80 -16.20
C GLU A 342 -6.80 15.16 -16.94
N GLY A 343 -7.08 14.39 -17.99
CA GLY A 343 -6.08 13.62 -18.72
C GLY A 343 -5.52 12.41 -17.94
N GLY A 344 -6.11 12.09 -16.79
CA GLY A 344 -5.69 10.97 -15.95
C GLY A 344 -5.98 9.61 -16.56
N LYS A 345 -5.14 8.62 -16.24
CA LYS A 345 -5.28 7.23 -16.68
C LYS A 345 -5.02 6.29 -15.51
N THR A 346 -5.80 5.20 -15.50
CA THR A 346 -5.67 4.16 -14.50
C THR A 346 -5.29 2.83 -15.14
N PHE A 347 -4.35 2.13 -14.51
CA PHE A 347 -3.77 0.89 -15.02
C PHE A 347 -3.85 -0.20 -13.97
N ILE A 348 -4.33 -1.37 -14.38
CA ILE A 348 -4.14 -2.64 -13.69
C ILE A 348 -3.09 -3.42 -14.50
N ALA A 349 -1.91 -3.53 -13.95
CA ALA A 349 -0.74 -4.13 -14.58
C ALA A 349 -0.43 -5.50 -13.96
N ILE A 350 -0.54 -6.55 -14.75
CA ILE A 350 -0.37 -7.94 -14.29
C ILE A 350 0.33 -8.79 -15.34
N PRO A 351 1.20 -9.74 -14.99
CA PRO A 351 1.56 -10.83 -15.88
C PRO A 351 0.29 -11.60 -16.27
N SER A 352 0.19 -12.08 -17.50
CA SER A 352 -0.99 -12.81 -17.96
C SER A 352 -1.23 -14.12 -17.23
N THR A 353 -0.16 -14.71 -16.64
CA THR A 353 -0.21 -15.95 -15.88
C THR A 353 0.49 -15.81 -14.52
N THR A 354 0.15 -16.71 -13.60
CA THR A 354 0.91 -16.96 -12.39
C THR A 354 2.21 -17.71 -12.70
N PRO A 355 3.19 -17.79 -11.78
CA PRO A 355 4.38 -18.64 -11.96
C PRO A 355 4.07 -20.14 -12.20
N LYS A 356 2.87 -20.58 -11.84
CA LYS A 356 2.36 -21.94 -12.10
C LYS A 356 1.69 -22.09 -13.46
N GLY A 357 1.63 -21.03 -14.28
CA GLY A 357 1.01 -21.03 -15.61
C GLY A 357 -0.51 -20.83 -15.60
N GLU A 358 -1.13 -20.52 -14.46
CA GLU A 358 -2.56 -20.25 -14.38
C GLU A 358 -2.86 -18.84 -14.89
N SER A 359 -3.91 -18.69 -15.71
CA SER A 359 -4.30 -17.38 -16.23
C SER A 359 -4.79 -16.43 -15.12
N LYS A 360 -4.34 -15.19 -15.17
CA LYS A 360 -4.84 -14.11 -14.30
C LYS A 360 -5.99 -13.32 -14.94
N ILE A 361 -6.26 -13.52 -16.24
CA ILE A 361 -7.49 -13.06 -16.89
C ILE A 361 -8.44 -14.24 -16.94
N ARG A 362 -9.60 -14.10 -16.30
CA ARG A 362 -10.55 -15.18 -16.07
C ARG A 362 -11.93 -14.85 -16.63
N ALA A 363 -12.72 -15.88 -16.95
CA ALA A 363 -14.12 -15.70 -17.36
C ALA A 363 -14.94 -15.04 -16.24
N LEU A 364 -14.76 -15.50 -15.01
CA LEU A 364 -15.29 -14.98 -13.73
C LEU A 364 -14.16 -14.97 -12.72
N LEU A 365 -14.22 -14.07 -11.74
CA LEU A 365 -13.32 -14.15 -10.58
C LEU A 365 -13.48 -15.51 -9.88
N SER A 366 -12.42 -15.98 -9.25
CA SER A 366 -12.44 -17.23 -8.49
C SER A 366 -13.51 -17.18 -7.38
N PRO A 367 -14.18 -18.32 -7.09
CA PRO A 367 -15.16 -18.35 -6.00
C PRO A 367 -14.59 -17.84 -4.69
N GLY A 368 -15.27 -16.89 -4.06
CA GLY A 368 -14.85 -16.25 -2.81
C GLY A 368 -13.85 -15.08 -2.96
N ALA A 369 -13.37 -14.79 -4.19
CA ALA A 369 -12.52 -13.64 -4.44
C ALA A 369 -13.28 -12.31 -4.24
N GLY A 370 -12.66 -11.38 -3.54
CA GLY A 370 -13.17 -10.02 -3.35
C GLY A 370 -13.03 -9.15 -4.59
N VAL A 371 -13.92 -8.17 -4.77
CA VAL A 371 -13.78 -7.13 -5.80
C VAL A 371 -13.20 -5.87 -5.14
N VAL A 372 -11.89 -5.68 -5.26
CA VAL A 372 -11.20 -4.50 -4.71
C VAL A 372 -11.47 -3.27 -5.58
N THR A 373 -11.36 -3.43 -6.91
CA THR A 373 -11.69 -2.35 -7.84
C THR A 373 -12.81 -2.80 -8.79
N THR A 374 -13.90 -2.05 -8.77
CA THR A 374 -15.09 -2.36 -9.57
C THR A 374 -14.86 -2.04 -11.04
N ARG A 375 -15.57 -2.76 -11.92
CA ARG A 375 -15.38 -2.69 -13.39
C ARG A 375 -15.47 -1.29 -14.00
N HIS A 376 -16.24 -0.39 -13.41
CA HIS A 376 -16.40 0.97 -13.97
C HIS A 376 -15.20 1.89 -13.70
N MET A 377 -14.34 1.56 -12.72
CA MET A 377 -13.13 2.31 -12.40
C MET A 377 -11.93 1.88 -13.24
N VAL A 378 -11.94 0.67 -13.80
CA VAL A 378 -10.80 0.11 -14.54
C VAL A 378 -10.82 0.64 -15.97
N GLN A 379 -9.81 1.44 -16.32
CA GLN A 379 -9.67 2.01 -17.67
C GLN A 379 -8.75 1.17 -18.56
N HIS A 380 -7.64 0.66 -18.01
CA HIS A 380 -6.66 -0.14 -18.75
C HIS A 380 -6.27 -1.38 -17.94
N VAL A 381 -6.19 -2.52 -18.62
CA VAL A 381 -5.52 -3.73 -18.10
C VAL A 381 -4.34 -4.01 -19.02
N VAL A 382 -3.14 -4.16 -18.43
CA VAL A 382 -1.89 -4.30 -19.16
C VAL A 382 -1.23 -5.61 -18.80
N THR A 383 -0.90 -6.40 -19.82
CA THR A 383 -0.09 -7.61 -19.68
C THR A 383 1.10 -7.56 -20.67
N GLU A 384 1.95 -8.56 -20.68
CA GLU A 384 3.04 -8.70 -21.66
C GLU A 384 2.56 -8.88 -23.11
N TYR A 385 1.25 -9.04 -23.32
CA TYR A 385 0.61 -9.14 -24.64
C TYR A 385 -0.03 -7.83 -25.11
N GLY A 386 0.07 -6.73 -24.34
CA GLY A 386 -0.40 -5.42 -24.72
C GLY A 386 -1.35 -4.78 -23.71
N VAL A 387 -2.15 -3.82 -24.20
CA VAL A 387 -3.05 -2.98 -23.40
C VAL A 387 -4.50 -3.20 -23.81
N ALA A 388 -5.33 -3.62 -22.86
CA ALA A 388 -6.78 -3.65 -23.03
C ALA A 388 -7.37 -2.31 -22.55
N HIS A 389 -7.88 -1.51 -23.48
CA HIS A 389 -8.60 -0.28 -23.17
C HIS A 389 -10.06 -0.60 -22.87
N LEU A 390 -10.54 -0.27 -21.68
CA LEU A 390 -11.88 -0.66 -21.19
C LEU A 390 -12.85 0.52 -21.05
N ARG A 391 -12.33 1.75 -20.92
CA ARG A 391 -13.16 2.94 -20.72
C ARG A 391 -14.10 3.14 -21.92
N GLY A 392 -15.40 3.35 -21.66
CA GLY A 392 -16.41 3.59 -22.67
C GLY A 392 -16.86 2.37 -23.46
N ARG A 393 -16.31 1.17 -23.18
CA ARG A 393 -16.69 -0.08 -23.86
C ARG A 393 -17.81 -0.81 -23.12
N ASN A 394 -18.73 -1.41 -23.87
CA ASN A 394 -19.72 -2.33 -23.36
C ASN A 394 -19.07 -3.65 -22.89
N LEU A 395 -19.81 -4.51 -22.18
CA LEU A 395 -19.25 -5.72 -21.59
C LEU A 395 -18.68 -6.73 -22.61
N ALA A 396 -19.30 -6.84 -23.79
CA ALA A 396 -18.81 -7.71 -24.86
C ALA A 396 -17.49 -7.18 -25.46
N GLU A 397 -17.39 -5.88 -25.65
CA GLU A 397 -16.16 -5.22 -26.12
C GLU A 397 -15.04 -5.30 -25.07
N ARG A 398 -15.38 -5.17 -23.79
CA ARG A 398 -14.41 -5.39 -22.70
C ARG A 398 -13.86 -6.80 -22.70
N ALA A 399 -14.74 -7.81 -22.82
CA ALA A 399 -14.32 -9.21 -22.91
C ALA A 399 -13.38 -9.42 -24.11
N ARG A 400 -13.69 -8.88 -25.28
CA ARG A 400 -12.82 -8.98 -26.46
C ARG A 400 -11.44 -8.36 -26.19
N ALA A 401 -11.40 -7.16 -25.62
CA ALA A 401 -10.15 -6.49 -25.29
C ALA A 401 -9.31 -7.25 -24.27
N LEU A 402 -9.93 -7.82 -23.24
CA LEU A 402 -9.25 -8.59 -22.20
C LEU A 402 -8.74 -9.93 -22.73
N ILE A 403 -9.50 -10.61 -23.59
CA ILE A 403 -9.05 -11.85 -24.26
C ILE A 403 -7.83 -11.59 -25.13
N ALA A 404 -7.76 -10.45 -25.82
CA ALA A 404 -6.62 -10.10 -26.68
C ALA A 404 -5.30 -10.00 -25.88
N VAL A 405 -5.35 -9.58 -24.60
CA VAL A 405 -4.18 -9.47 -23.73
C VAL A 405 -4.02 -10.64 -22.76
N ALA A 406 -4.90 -11.64 -22.80
CA ALA A 406 -4.74 -12.90 -22.05
C ALA A 406 -3.62 -13.76 -22.66
N HIS A 407 -3.10 -14.69 -21.88
CA HIS A 407 -2.14 -15.68 -22.38
C HIS A 407 -2.76 -16.48 -23.55
N PRO A 408 -2.05 -16.70 -24.67
CA PRO A 408 -2.61 -17.38 -25.84
C PRO A 408 -3.28 -18.72 -25.58
N SER A 409 -2.73 -19.52 -24.64
CA SER A 409 -3.25 -20.86 -24.31
C SER A 409 -4.67 -20.88 -23.75
N VAL A 410 -5.19 -19.76 -23.24
CA VAL A 410 -6.52 -19.68 -22.61
C VAL A 410 -7.53 -18.87 -23.43
N ARG A 411 -7.10 -18.24 -24.53
CA ARG A 411 -7.98 -17.32 -25.30
C ARG A 411 -9.21 -18.02 -25.84
N GLU A 412 -9.05 -19.24 -26.38
CA GLU A 412 -10.18 -20.02 -26.92
C GLU A 412 -11.21 -20.39 -25.84
N GLU A 413 -10.75 -20.75 -24.65
CA GLU A 413 -11.63 -21.00 -23.50
C GLU A 413 -12.39 -19.74 -23.09
N LEU A 414 -11.68 -18.62 -23.00
CA LEU A 414 -12.27 -17.33 -22.65
C LEU A 414 -13.25 -16.84 -23.72
N GLU A 415 -12.99 -17.09 -25.00
CA GLU A 415 -13.91 -16.77 -26.11
C GLU A 415 -15.20 -17.59 -26.00
N ARG A 416 -15.11 -18.89 -25.72
CA ARG A 416 -16.28 -19.73 -25.49
C ARG A 416 -17.11 -19.22 -24.30
N ALA A 417 -16.46 -18.88 -23.19
CA ALA A 417 -17.14 -18.30 -22.03
C ALA A 417 -17.79 -16.95 -22.33
N ALA A 418 -17.12 -16.08 -23.07
CA ALA A 418 -17.65 -14.79 -23.50
C ALA A 418 -18.83 -14.95 -24.46
N ALA A 419 -18.76 -15.87 -25.43
CA ALA A 419 -19.85 -16.18 -26.34
C ALA A 419 -21.09 -16.70 -25.59
N GLY A 420 -20.90 -17.59 -24.62
CA GLY A 420 -21.98 -18.07 -23.76
C GLY A 420 -22.62 -16.98 -22.91
N ARG A 421 -21.80 -16.07 -22.38
CA ARG A 421 -22.26 -14.99 -21.48
C ARG A 421 -22.90 -13.81 -22.22
N PHE A 422 -22.35 -13.39 -23.36
CA PHE A 422 -22.73 -12.16 -24.07
C PHE A 422 -23.42 -12.41 -25.41
N GLY A 423 -23.53 -13.68 -25.83
CA GLY A 423 -24.26 -14.11 -27.00
C GLY A 423 -23.86 -13.37 -28.28
N TYR A 424 -24.85 -13.01 -29.12
CA TYR A 424 -24.64 -12.34 -30.36
C TYR A 424 -23.87 -11.01 -30.28
N SER A 425 -23.99 -10.29 -29.15
CA SER A 425 -23.25 -9.04 -28.92
C SER A 425 -21.73 -9.24 -28.94
N PHE A 426 -21.25 -10.40 -28.48
CA PHE A 426 -19.83 -10.75 -28.53
C PHE A 426 -19.46 -11.36 -29.90
N LEU A 427 -20.29 -12.26 -30.45
CA LEU A 427 -19.99 -12.97 -31.71
C LEU A 427 -19.86 -12.06 -32.90
N ARG A 428 -20.60 -10.94 -32.95
CA ARG A 428 -20.54 -9.96 -34.02
C ARG A 428 -19.32 -9.04 -34.02
N LEU A 429 -18.56 -9.01 -32.88
CA LEU A 429 -17.34 -8.23 -32.82
C LEU A 429 -16.27 -8.92 -33.66
N LYS A 430 -15.76 -8.19 -34.67
CA LYS A 430 -14.63 -8.69 -35.47
C LYS A 430 -13.39 -8.85 -34.56
N ALA A 431 -12.61 -9.88 -34.85
CA ALA A 431 -11.36 -10.15 -34.16
C ALA A 431 -10.35 -9.00 -34.33
#